data_b65fda5156999376b59893e31303921e
#
_entry.id   b65fda5156999376b59893e31303921e
#
_cell.length_a   1.000
_cell.length_b   1.000
_cell.length_c   1.000
_cell.angle_alpha   90.00
_cell.angle_beta   90.00
_cell.angle_gamma   90.00
#
_symmetry.space_group_name_H-M   'P 1'
#
loop_
_entity.id
_entity.type
_entity.pdbx_description
1 polymer ?
#
loop_
_entity_poly.entity_id
_entity_poly.type
_entity_poly.pdbx_seq_one_letter_code
_entity_poly.pdbx_strand_id
1 'polypeptide(L)'
;MNTQDRLKAATDRTIEIYTHVGYLSTHFAGLELTLLNLTAKITNRGEPEHEEKALSQLSFSQTVKMFKGNAKKLLPDSEAVTKAKALARRLLKAASDRNDIIHSSWIAYTKGDYCQHRARAKKQQKLTTQVHKDSPVNHIDEVTDSIYGLIFDLACFEDRIKK
;
A
#
# COMPACT_ATOMS: atom_id res chain seq x y z
N MET A 1 -24.08 -7.57 -30.46
CA MET A 1 -22.92 -6.67 -30.26
C MET A 1 -21.87 -7.02 -31.29
N ASN A 2 -21.47 -6.06 -32.14
CA ASN A 2 -20.46 -6.28 -33.18
C ASN A 2 -19.05 -6.33 -32.59
N THR A 3 -18.03 -6.66 -33.39
CA THR A 3 -16.64 -6.81 -32.94
C THR A 3 -16.05 -5.50 -32.40
N GLN A 4 -16.40 -4.36 -32.99
CA GLN A 4 -15.94 -3.04 -32.53
C GLN A 4 -16.50 -2.69 -31.16
N ASP A 5 -17.78 -2.96 -30.91
CA ASP A 5 -18.41 -2.71 -29.58
C ASP A 5 -17.76 -3.57 -28.50
N ARG A 6 -17.44 -4.83 -28.82
CA ARG A 6 -16.75 -5.73 -27.87
C ARG A 6 -15.34 -5.24 -27.53
N LEU A 7 -14.60 -4.77 -28.53
CA LEU A 7 -13.25 -4.25 -28.34
C LEU A 7 -13.29 -2.97 -27.49
N LYS A 8 -14.21 -2.06 -27.80
CA LYS A 8 -14.41 -0.85 -27.03
C LYS A 8 -14.73 -1.16 -25.57
N ALA A 9 -15.68 -2.06 -25.29
CA ALA A 9 -16.05 -2.45 -23.95
C ALA A 9 -14.87 -3.09 -23.17
N ALA A 10 -14.00 -3.87 -23.83
CA ALA A 10 -12.81 -4.41 -23.20
C ALA A 10 -11.77 -3.32 -22.87
N THR A 11 -11.62 -2.33 -23.75
CA THR A 11 -10.74 -1.18 -23.53
C THR A 11 -11.25 -0.34 -22.36
N ASP A 12 -12.53 0.00 -22.33
CA ASP A 12 -13.14 0.81 -21.25
C ASP A 12 -12.95 0.12 -19.89
N ARG A 13 -13.16 -1.20 -19.79
CA ARG A 13 -12.91 -1.97 -18.56
C ARG A 13 -11.42 -1.99 -18.16
N THR A 14 -10.52 -2.03 -19.11
CA THR A 14 -9.08 -1.96 -18.83
C THR A 14 -8.70 -0.59 -18.27
N ILE A 15 -9.25 0.49 -18.84
CA ILE A 15 -9.05 1.87 -18.36
C ILE A 15 -9.59 2.01 -16.94
N GLU A 16 -10.76 1.46 -16.64
CA GLU A 16 -11.34 1.45 -15.30
C GLU A 16 -10.39 0.84 -14.27
N ILE A 17 -9.85 -0.35 -14.56
CA ILE A 17 -8.87 -1.00 -13.66
C ILE A 17 -7.67 -0.09 -13.40
N TYR A 18 -7.06 0.48 -14.43
CA TYR A 18 -5.90 1.36 -14.25
C TYR A 18 -6.23 2.66 -13.54
N THR A 19 -7.46 3.14 -13.63
CA THR A 19 -7.95 4.27 -12.83
C THR A 19 -7.92 3.92 -11.33
N HIS A 20 -8.45 2.78 -10.94
CA HIS A 20 -8.43 2.31 -9.55
C HIS A 20 -7.00 2.01 -9.05
N VAL A 21 -6.13 1.47 -9.90
CA VAL A 21 -4.69 1.32 -9.60
C VAL A 21 -4.03 2.68 -9.36
N GLY A 22 -4.41 3.72 -10.09
CA GLY A 22 -3.97 5.09 -9.86
C GLY A 22 -4.38 5.63 -8.50
N TYR A 23 -5.63 5.43 -8.09
CA TYR A 23 -6.13 5.79 -6.76
C TYR A 23 -5.37 5.04 -5.66
N LEU A 24 -5.22 3.73 -5.79
CA LEU A 24 -4.42 2.91 -4.86
C LEU A 24 -3.01 3.48 -4.68
N SER A 25 -2.34 3.84 -5.78
CA SER A 25 -0.98 4.39 -5.75
C SER A 25 -0.91 5.71 -4.99
N THR A 26 -1.89 6.60 -5.22
CA THR A 26 -1.98 7.90 -4.55
C THR A 26 -2.21 7.75 -3.05
N HIS A 27 -3.13 6.87 -2.63
CA HIS A 27 -3.39 6.61 -1.21
C HIS A 27 -2.18 5.97 -0.53
N PHE A 28 -1.47 5.08 -1.23
CA PHE A 28 -0.26 4.47 -0.68
C PHE A 28 0.86 5.50 -0.49
N ALA A 29 1.03 6.45 -1.40
CA ALA A 29 1.97 7.57 -1.22
C ALA A 29 1.61 8.42 0.03
N GLY A 30 0.33 8.67 0.26
CA GLY A 30 -0.16 9.31 1.49
C GLY A 30 0.17 8.51 2.76
N LEU A 31 0.04 7.18 2.71
CA LEU A 31 0.41 6.28 3.80
C LEU A 31 1.92 6.33 4.08
N GLU A 32 2.75 6.32 3.03
CA GLU A 32 4.21 6.44 3.16
C GLU A 32 4.61 7.74 3.86
N LEU A 33 4.01 8.87 3.44
CA LEU A 33 4.28 10.18 4.05
C LEU A 33 3.82 10.24 5.51
N THR A 34 2.64 9.73 5.81
CA THR A 34 2.11 9.70 7.19
C THR A 34 3.00 8.86 8.11
N LEU A 35 3.44 7.69 7.65
CA LEU A 35 4.35 6.83 8.40
C LEU A 35 5.72 7.48 8.61
N LEU A 36 6.25 8.14 7.57
CA LEU A 36 7.52 8.86 7.64
C LEU A 36 7.46 9.93 8.74
N ASN A 37 6.46 10.81 8.67
CA ASN A 37 6.26 11.90 9.62
C ASN A 37 6.09 11.39 11.06
N LEU A 38 5.30 10.34 11.25
CA LEU A 38 5.11 9.73 12.56
C LEU A 38 6.42 9.10 13.08
N THR A 39 7.18 8.44 12.20
CA THR A 39 8.48 7.84 12.57
C THR A 39 9.47 8.93 12.98
N ALA A 40 9.56 10.04 12.25
CA ALA A 40 10.36 11.19 12.61
C ALA A 40 9.96 11.75 13.99
N LYS A 41 8.67 11.99 14.24
CA LYS A 41 8.18 12.48 15.53
C LYS A 41 8.51 11.56 16.71
N ILE A 42 8.46 10.25 16.53
CA ILE A 42 8.85 9.31 17.59
C ILE A 42 10.35 9.35 17.82
N THR A 43 11.14 9.49 16.76
CA THR A 43 12.61 9.52 16.84
C THR A 43 13.11 10.83 17.45
N ASN A 44 12.52 11.96 17.05
CA ASN A 44 13.01 13.31 17.32
C ASN A 44 12.31 13.98 18.49
N ARG A 45 12.03 13.28 19.56
CA ARG A 45 11.52 13.93 20.78
C ARG A 45 12.39 15.10 21.27
N GLY A 46 13.42 15.50 20.52
CA GLY A 46 14.33 16.61 20.81
C GLY A 46 14.71 17.55 19.68
N GLU A 47 14.85 17.09 18.41
CA GLU A 47 15.30 17.96 17.28
C GLU A 47 14.80 17.47 15.91
N PRO A 48 13.97 18.27 15.17
CA PRO A 48 13.24 17.77 13.99
C PRO A 48 14.00 17.73 12.66
N GLU A 49 14.98 18.62 12.43
CA GLU A 49 15.35 18.96 11.03
C GLU A 49 16.33 18.01 10.32
N HIS A 50 17.18 17.30 11.04
CA HIS A 50 18.23 16.47 10.41
C HIS A 50 17.79 15.07 9.99
N GLU A 51 16.76 14.51 10.60
CA GLU A 51 16.35 13.13 10.38
C GLU A 51 15.30 12.92 9.29
N GLU A 52 14.48 13.92 8.96
CA GLU A 52 13.52 13.83 7.85
C GLU A 52 14.20 13.50 6.51
N LYS A 53 15.35 14.13 6.26
CA LYS A 53 16.12 13.90 5.03
C LYS A 53 16.73 12.48 5.00
N ALA A 54 17.21 11.98 6.12
CA ALA A 54 17.73 10.62 6.23
C ALA A 54 16.61 9.58 6.11
N LEU A 55 15.44 9.85 6.71
CA LEU A 55 14.26 8.98 6.64
C LEU A 55 13.66 8.90 5.23
N SER A 56 13.68 10.01 4.46
CA SER A 56 13.14 10.06 3.10
C SER A 56 13.91 9.16 2.12
N GLN A 57 15.11 8.72 2.45
CA GLN A 57 15.92 7.78 1.66
C GLN A 57 15.62 6.31 1.96
N LEU A 58 14.81 6.03 2.99
CA LEU A 58 14.47 4.67 3.38
C LEU A 58 13.35 4.11 2.49
N SER A 59 13.43 2.83 2.19
CA SER A 59 12.28 2.12 1.60
C SER A 59 11.14 2.02 2.63
N PHE A 60 9.90 1.89 2.17
CA PHE A 60 8.74 1.73 3.04
C PHE A 60 8.95 0.65 4.12
N SER A 61 9.49 -0.51 3.76
CA SER A 61 9.75 -1.60 4.71
C SER A 61 10.82 -1.25 5.74
N GLN A 62 11.81 -0.43 5.39
CA GLN A 62 12.81 0.08 6.33
C GLN A 62 12.19 1.10 7.29
N THR A 63 11.34 2.00 6.79
CA THR A 63 10.58 2.95 7.63
C THR A 63 9.67 2.22 8.62
N VAL A 64 8.95 1.17 8.19
CA VAL A 64 8.13 0.33 9.09
C VAL A 64 8.98 -0.33 10.18
N LYS A 65 10.17 -0.85 9.83
CA LYS A 65 11.09 -1.45 10.82
C LYS A 65 11.58 -0.41 11.82
N MET A 66 11.92 0.78 11.36
CA MET A 66 12.38 1.89 12.18
C MET A 66 11.25 2.38 13.11
N PHE A 67 10.05 2.62 12.58
CA PHE A 67 8.85 2.94 13.35
C PHE A 67 8.64 1.96 14.52
N LYS A 68 8.60 0.66 14.22
CA LYS A 68 8.43 -0.40 15.22
C LYS A 68 9.57 -0.43 16.26
N GLY A 69 10.82 -0.26 15.79
CA GLY A 69 12.02 -0.28 16.65
C GLY A 69 12.04 0.92 17.60
N ASN A 70 11.76 2.12 17.10
CA ASN A 70 11.74 3.34 17.87
C ASN A 70 10.57 3.38 18.85
N ALA A 71 9.37 2.93 18.43
CA ALA A 71 8.23 2.77 19.33
C ALA A 71 8.60 1.88 20.54
N LYS A 72 9.30 0.75 20.32
CA LYS A 72 9.74 -0.14 21.40
C LYS A 72 10.75 0.51 22.35
N LYS A 73 11.64 1.38 21.84
CA LYS A 73 12.74 1.96 22.62
C LYS A 73 12.33 3.25 23.34
N LEU A 74 11.48 4.05 22.73
CA LEU A 74 11.26 5.44 23.10
C LEU A 74 9.87 5.72 23.71
N LEU A 75 8.90 4.80 23.50
CA LEU A 75 7.59 4.95 24.13
C LEU A 75 7.55 4.26 25.48
N PRO A 76 7.15 4.98 26.55
CA PRO A 76 7.08 4.42 27.90
C PRO A 76 5.89 3.49 28.10
N ASP A 77 4.83 3.66 27.30
CA ASP A 77 3.57 2.91 27.42
C ASP A 77 3.64 1.58 26.67
N SER A 78 3.48 0.48 27.41
CA SER A 78 3.49 -0.88 26.83
C SER A 78 2.33 -1.15 25.86
N GLU A 79 1.19 -0.49 26.06
CA GLU A 79 0.04 -0.58 25.17
C GLU A 79 0.32 0.14 23.84
N ALA A 80 0.95 1.32 23.87
CA ALA A 80 1.41 2.01 22.67
C ALA A 80 2.42 1.17 21.89
N VAL A 81 3.36 0.51 22.57
CA VAL A 81 4.31 -0.42 21.93
C VAL A 81 3.59 -1.60 21.26
N THR A 82 2.57 -2.14 21.91
CA THR A 82 1.77 -3.24 21.35
C THR A 82 0.99 -2.81 20.12
N LYS A 83 0.36 -1.62 20.17
CA LYS A 83 -0.32 -1.00 19.04
C LYS A 83 0.63 -0.74 17.86
N ALA A 84 1.81 -0.19 18.13
CA ALA A 84 2.82 0.04 17.08
C ALA A 84 3.25 -1.27 16.39
N LYS A 85 3.39 -2.38 17.12
CA LYS A 85 3.67 -3.70 16.53
C LYS A 85 2.54 -4.21 15.66
N ALA A 86 1.29 -4.00 16.06
CA ALA A 86 0.12 -4.38 15.29
C ALA A 86 0.01 -3.56 13.98
N LEU A 87 0.20 -2.24 14.08
CA LEU A 87 0.24 -1.34 12.92
C LEU A 87 1.37 -1.74 11.95
N ALA A 88 2.57 -2.00 12.44
CA ALA A 88 3.70 -2.42 11.60
C ALA A 88 3.41 -3.69 10.78
N ARG A 89 2.69 -4.66 11.34
CA ARG A 89 2.27 -5.88 10.60
C ARG A 89 1.27 -5.54 9.48
N ARG A 90 0.28 -4.69 9.79
CA ARG A 90 -0.74 -4.27 8.82
C ARG A 90 -0.12 -3.43 7.69
N LEU A 91 0.82 -2.55 8.00
CA LEU A 91 1.57 -1.75 7.04
C LEU A 91 2.35 -2.64 6.05
N LEU A 92 3.05 -3.66 6.54
CA LEU A 92 3.78 -4.59 5.66
C LEU A 92 2.83 -5.42 4.79
N LYS A 93 1.67 -5.80 5.31
CA LYS A 93 0.64 -6.48 4.51
C LYS A 93 0.11 -5.58 3.41
N ALA A 94 -0.27 -4.33 3.72
CA ALA A 94 -0.76 -3.36 2.74
C ALA A 94 0.28 -3.10 1.62
N ALA A 95 1.57 -3.02 1.97
CA ALA A 95 2.65 -2.90 0.98
C ALA A 95 2.75 -4.13 0.07
N SER A 96 2.55 -5.33 0.62
CA SER A 96 2.53 -6.57 -0.18
C SER A 96 1.34 -6.58 -1.14
N ASP A 97 0.14 -6.30 -0.64
CA ASP A 97 -1.10 -6.31 -1.43
C ASP A 97 -1.03 -5.25 -2.56
N ARG A 98 -0.57 -4.03 -2.23
CA ARG A 98 -0.33 -2.98 -3.23
C ARG A 98 0.68 -3.41 -4.29
N ASN A 99 1.80 -4.01 -3.90
CA ASN A 99 2.82 -4.44 -4.85
C ASN A 99 2.30 -5.56 -5.78
N ASP A 100 1.45 -6.44 -5.26
CA ASP A 100 0.80 -7.48 -6.05
C ASP A 100 -0.11 -6.90 -7.13
N ILE A 101 -0.78 -5.79 -6.85
CA ILE A 101 -1.66 -5.08 -7.80
C ILE A 101 -0.83 -4.26 -8.79
N ILE A 102 0.08 -3.41 -8.32
CA ILE A 102 0.80 -2.44 -9.17
C ILE A 102 1.80 -3.12 -10.13
N HIS A 103 2.44 -4.20 -9.68
CA HIS A 103 3.37 -4.96 -10.53
C HIS A 103 2.68 -6.01 -11.40
N SER A 104 1.36 -5.93 -11.52
CA SER A 104 0.57 -6.76 -12.42
C SER A 104 0.16 -5.98 -13.66
N SER A 105 0.16 -6.65 -14.81
CA SER A 105 -0.50 -6.15 -16.01
C SER A 105 -1.92 -6.71 -16.05
N TRP A 106 -2.90 -5.84 -16.17
CA TRP A 106 -4.31 -6.17 -16.16
C TRP A 106 -4.91 -5.99 -17.56
N ILE A 107 -5.57 -7.00 -18.07
CA ILE A 107 -6.20 -6.98 -19.39
C ILE A 107 -7.61 -7.53 -19.27
N ALA A 108 -8.60 -6.74 -19.68
CA ALA A 108 -9.97 -7.21 -19.84
C ALA A 108 -10.16 -7.84 -21.22
N TYR A 109 -10.72 -9.05 -21.27
CA TYR A 109 -11.03 -9.71 -22.53
C TYR A 109 -12.44 -9.37 -23.04
N THR A 110 -12.63 -9.55 -24.34
CA THR A 110 -13.92 -9.29 -25.02
C THR A 110 -15.05 -10.20 -24.54
N LYS A 111 -14.73 -11.33 -23.91
CA LYS A 111 -15.70 -12.29 -23.34
C LYS A 111 -16.12 -11.97 -21.91
N GLY A 112 -15.57 -10.92 -21.31
CA GLY A 112 -15.91 -10.53 -19.94
C GLY A 112 -14.88 -10.96 -18.88
N ASP A 113 -13.98 -11.88 -19.20
CA ASP A 113 -12.94 -12.31 -18.29
C ASP A 113 -11.83 -11.24 -18.15
N TYR A 114 -11.09 -11.29 -17.04
CA TYR A 114 -9.94 -10.43 -16.77
C TYR A 114 -8.69 -11.28 -16.63
N CYS A 115 -7.57 -10.79 -17.11
CA CYS A 115 -6.28 -11.46 -16.97
C CYS A 115 -5.33 -10.59 -16.17
N GLN A 116 -4.75 -11.19 -15.14
CA GLN A 116 -3.65 -10.62 -14.38
C GLN A 116 -2.37 -11.32 -14.79
N HIS A 117 -1.43 -10.58 -15.36
CA HIS A 117 -0.10 -11.07 -15.65
C HIS A 117 0.89 -10.48 -14.65
N ARG A 118 1.57 -11.33 -13.90
CA ARG A 118 2.56 -10.92 -12.91
C ARG A 118 3.91 -11.55 -13.21
N ALA A 119 4.94 -10.71 -13.38
CA ALA A 119 6.32 -11.13 -13.43
C ALA A 119 6.88 -11.22 -12.00
N ARG A 120 7.18 -12.42 -11.50
CA ARG A 120 7.90 -12.58 -10.23
C ARG A 120 9.40 -12.51 -10.46
N ALA A 121 10.03 -11.44 -9.95
CA ALA A 121 11.45 -11.14 -10.11
C ALA A 121 12.42 -12.03 -9.30
N LYS A 122 11.96 -13.08 -8.60
CA LYS A 122 12.84 -13.90 -7.73
C LYS A 122 13.12 -15.27 -8.35
N LYS A 123 14.37 -15.48 -8.72
CA LYS A 123 15.10 -16.74 -9.05
C LYS A 123 14.58 -17.66 -10.17
N GLN A 124 13.34 -17.56 -10.58
CA GLN A 124 12.81 -18.15 -11.80
C GLN A 124 11.86 -17.12 -12.39
N GLN A 125 12.18 -16.60 -13.56
CA GLN A 125 11.32 -15.69 -14.34
C GLN A 125 10.03 -16.43 -14.77
N LYS A 126 9.17 -16.76 -13.82
CA LYS A 126 7.87 -17.34 -14.10
C LYS A 126 6.85 -16.21 -14.19
N LEU A 127 6.41 -15.96 -15.42
CA LEU A 127 5.18 -15.22 -15.64
C LEU A 127 4.02 -16.06 -15.07
N THR A 128 3.37 -15.57 -14.04
CA THR A 128 2.12 -16.18 -13.55
C THR A 128 0.96 -15.43 -14.20
N THR A 129 0.10 -16.17 -14.87
CA THR A 129 -1.14 -15.67 -15.45
C THR A 129 -2.29 -16.18 -14.59
N GLN A 130 -3.13 -15.29 -14.09
CA GLN A 130 -4.38 -15.63 -13.42
C GLN A 130 -5.55 -15.06 -14.21
N VAL A 131 -6.56 -15.90 -14.44
CA VAL A 131 -7.81 -15.48 -15.09
C VAL A 131 -8.84 -15.27 -13.98
N HIS A 132 -9.44 -14.10 -13.96
CA HIS A 132 -10.51 -13.72 -13.03
C HIS A 132 -11.82 -13.61 -13.81
N LYS A 133 -12.88 -14.21 -13.30
CA LYS A 133 -14.23 -14.07 -13.86
C LYS A 133 -14.85 -12.74 -13.48
N ASP A 134 -14.53 -12.25 -12.27
CA ASP A 134 -15.05 -11.01 -11.72
C ASP A 134 -14.06 -9.86 -11.92
N SER A 135 -14.58 -8.63 -11.94
CA SER A 135 -13.75 -7.44 -12.05
C SER A 135 -12.79 -7.34 -10.87
N PRO A 136 -11.48 -7.12 -11.12
CA PRO A 136 -10.52 -6.91 -10.05
C PRO A 136 -10.71 -5.56 -9.32
N VAL A 137 -11.56 -4.69 -9.80
CA VAL A 137 -11.82 -3.35 -9.22
C VAL A 137 -12.22 -3.46 -7.76
N ASN A 138 -13.15 -4.34 -7.40
CA ASN A 138 -13.57 -4.51 -6.01
C ASN A 138 -12.40 -4.88 -5.10
N HIS A 139 -11.52 -5.77 -5.54
CA HIS A 139 -10.32 -6.13 -4.75
C HIS A 139 -9.33 -4.97 -4.63
N ILE A 140 -9.15 -4.17 -5.69
CA ILE A 140 -8.31 -2.98 -5.68
C ILE A 140 -8.87 -1.95 -4.69
N ASP A 141 -10.18 -1.76 -4.68
CA ASP A 141 -10.87 -0.85 -3.77
C ASP A 141 -10.78 -1.31 -2.31
N GLU A 142 -10.96 -2.60 -2.02
CA GLU A 142 -10.76 -3.17 -0.68
C GLU A 142 -9.34 -2.90 -0.14
N VAL A 143 -8.31 -3.05 -0.99
CA VAL A 143 -6.93 -2.74 -0.62
C VAL A 143 -6.75 -1.24 -0.41
N THR A 144 -7.37 -0.39 -1.24
CA THR A 144 -7.34 1.07 -1.11
C THR A 144 -7.99 1.52 0.19
N ASP A 145 -9.16 0.99 0.53
CA ASP A 145 -9.88 1.27 1.78
C ASP A 145 -9.06 0.84 3.01
N SER A 146 -8.41 -0.32 2.93
CA SER A 146 -7.50 -0.79 3.98
C SER A 146 -6.32 0.17 4.21
N ILE A 147 -5.77 0.74 3.13
CA ILE A 147 -4.69 1.73 3.20
C ILE A 147 -5.20 3.03 3.83
N TYR A 148 -6.38 3.50 3.42
CA TYR A 148 -7.01 4.67 4.00
C TYR A 148 -7.27 4.50 5.50
N GLY A 149 -7.80 3.34 5.91
CA GLY A 149 -7.96 2.99 7.32
C GLY A 149 -6.65 3.01 8.11
N LEU A 150 -5.52 2.58 7.49
CA LEU A 150 -4.20 2.65 8.11
C LEU A 150 -3.70 4.07 8.30
N ILE A 151 -3.95 4.99 7.36
CA ILE A 151 -3.62 6.42 7.50
C ILE A 151 -4.34 6.98 8.73
N PHE A 152 -5.63 6.69 8.87
CA PHE A 152 -6.41 7.12 10.03
C PHE A 152 -5.88 6.52 11.34
N ASP A 153 -5.58 5.23 11.37
CA ASP A 153 -5.04 4.55 12.56
C ASP A 153 -3.67 5.11 12.99
N LEU A 154 -2.81 5.49 12.02
CA LEU A 154 -1.54 6.16 12.32
C LEU A 154 -1.77 7.56 12.91
N ALA A 155 -2.73 8.34 12.41
CA ALA A 155 -3.09 9.64 12.97
C ALA A 155 -3.62 9.51 14.41
N CYS A 156 -4.52 8.56 14.65
CA CYS A 156 -5.02 8.26 16.01
C CYS A 156 -3.90 7.78 16.94
N PHE A 157 -2.94 7.03 16.43
CA PHE A 157 -1.77 6.61 17.21
C PHE A 157 -0.88 7.80 17.57
N GLU A 158 -0.67 8.72 16.62
CA GLU A 158 0.10 9.95 16.86
C GLU A 158 -0.52 10.79 17.99
N ASP A 159 -1.82 10.99 17.98
CA ASP A 159 -2.51 11.78 19.02
C ASP A 159 -2.42 11.13 20.40
N ARG A 160 -2.36 9.81 20.45
CA ARG A 160 -2.17 9.08 21.71
C ARG A 160 -0.78 9.27 22.32
N ILE A 161 0.27 9.33 21.50
CA ILE A 161 1.65 9.45 22.00
C ILE A 161 2.07 10.87 22.33
N LYS A 162 1.25 11.88 22.00
CA LYS A 162 1.46 13.28 22.39
C LYS A 162 1.09 13.54 23.84
N LYS A 163 0.27 12.70 24.44
CA LYS A 163 -0.17 12.77 25.86
C LYS A 163 0.85 12.13 26.77
#